data_b12786fb25d2ccd4056f92009bc42345
#
_entry.id   b12786fb25d2ccd4056f92009bc42345
#
_cell.length_a   1.000
_cell.length_b   1.000
_cell.length_c   1.000
_cell.angle_alpha   90.00
_cell.angle_beta   90.00
_cell.angle_gamma   90.00
#
_symmetry.space_group_name_H-M   'P 1'
#
loop_
_entity.id
_entity.type
_entity.pdbx_description
1 polymer ?
#
loop_
_entity_poly.entity_id
_entity_poly.type
_entity_poly.pdbx_seq_one_letter_code
_entity_poly.pdbx_strand_id
1 'polypeptide(L)'
;MKFRRFSAFFLALLLTALCALPVGAVAEGCTQETNVTTILFTHDLHSHFLPQPTAEGGESGGYARLKTVIDEKRAMNPTALLVDGGDFSIGSLIQTLYTTQAAELRTMGAMGYDAVTIGNHEFDHKGIGFGEMLNSAKTAQQAAVELLLVDAQPLETPDAYRERFGPVTPV
;
A
#
# COMPACT_ATOMS: atom_id res chain seq x y z
N MET A 1 45.50 -55.86 47.35
CA MET A 1 44.46 -56.03 46.31
C MET A 1 43.15 -55.24 46.53
N LYS A 2 43.09 -54.27 47.43
CA LYS A 2 41.83 -53.47 47.67
C LYS A 2 41.73 -52.15 46.94
N PHE A 3 42.81 -51.60 46.42
CA PHE A 3 42.82 -50.31 45.71
C PHE A 3 42.31 -50.35 44.25
N ARG A 4 42.42 -51.46 43.56
CA ARG A 4 41.98 -51.56 42.13
C ARG A 4 40.45 -51.63 41.95
N ARG A 5 39.72 -52.05 42.99
CA ARG A 5 38.23 -52.10 42.90
C ARG A 5 37.57 -50.75 43.16
N PHE A 6 38.19 -49.85 43.92
CA PHE A 6 37.68 -48.52 44.15
C PHE A 6 37.79 -47.63 42.90
N SER A 7 38.86 -47.77 42.14
CA SER A 7 39.08 -46.99 40.93
C SER A 7 38.07 -47.34 39.82
N ALA A 8 37.67 -48.61 39.69
CA ALA A 8 36.69 -49.05 38.68
C ALA A 8 35.26 -48.55 39.01
N PHE A 9 34.91 -48.48 40.30
CA PHE A 9 33.60 -47.95 40.69
C PHE A 9 33.48 -46.42 40.48
N PHE A 10 34.56 -45.68 40.74
CA PHE A 10 34.58 -44.25 40.50
C PHE A 10 34.53 -43.91 38.98
N LEU A 11 35.21 -44.71 38.15
CA LEU A 11 35.19 -44.51 36.71
C LEU A 11 33.82 -44.85 36.10
N ALA A 12 33.15 -45.90 36.62
CA ALA A 12 31.79 -46.25 36.20
C ALA A 12 30.77 -45.20 36.63
N LEU A 13 30.90 -44.62 37.83
CA LEU A 13 30.04 -43.55 38.31
C LEU A 13 30.24 -42.25 37.52
N LEU A 14 31.47 -41.93 37.12
CA LEU A 14 31.78 -40.76 36.29
C LEU A 14 31.21 -40.92 34.87
N LEU A 15 31.26 -42.11 34.28
CA LEU A 15 30.70 -42.39 32.96
C LEU A 15 29.17 -42.37 32.96
N THR A 16 28.51 -42.82 34.02
CA THR A 16 27.04 -42.76 34.13
C THR A 16 26.57 -41.31 34.38
N ALA A 17 27.32 -40.46 35.11
CA ALA A 17 27.00 -39.07 35.30
C ALA A 17 27.14 -38.24 33.98
N LEU A 18 28.05 -38.65 33.09
CA LEU A 18 28.23 -37.99 31.79
C LEU A 18 27.12 -38.32 30.78
N CYS A 19 26.45 -39.48 30.94
CA CYS A 19 25.30 -39.86 30.11
C CYS A 19 23.97 -39.30 30.62
N ALA A 20 23.93 -38.68 31.79
CA ALA A 20 22.74 -38.09 32.40
C ALA A 20 22.61 -36.57 32.16
N LEU A 21 23.51 -35.98 31.37
CA LEU A 21 23.28 -34.62 30.88
C LEU A 21 22.08 -34.65 29.95
N PRO A 22 21.00 -33.88 30.22
CA PRO A 22 19.95 -33.74 29.24
C PRO A 22 20.60 -33.12 28.01
N VAL A 23 20.67 -33.87 26.93
CA VAL A 23 20.85 -33.29 25.61
C VAL A 23 19.54 -32.49 25.37
N GLY A 24 19.50 -31.33 25.99
CA GLY A 24 18.59 -30.30 25.56
C GLY A 24 18.97 -30.00 24.11
N ALA A 25 18.38 -30.74 23.21
CA ALA A 25 18.26 -30.22 21.85
C ALA A 25 17.51 -28.92 21.99
N VAL A 26 18.24 -27.84 22.09
CA VAL A 26 17.75 -26.51 21.71
C VAL A 26 17.51 -26.66 20.22
N ALA A 27 16.33 -27.20 19.89
CA ALA A 27 15.73 -26.81 18.63
C ALA A 27 15.51 -25.30 18.78
N GLU A 28 16.55 -24.51 18.48
CA GLU A 28 16.33 -23.15 18.04
C GLU A 28 15.39 -23.30 16.86
N GLY A 29 14.08 -23.22 17.17
CA GLY A 29 13.10 -23.00 16.15
C GLY A 29 13.58 -21.76 15.45
N CYS A 30 14.11 -21.93 14.25
CA CYS A 30 14.27 -20.87 13.31
C CYS A 30 12.85 -20.33 13.09
N THR A 31 12.41 -19.41 13.94
CA THR A 31 11.28 -18.56 13.64
C THR A 31 11.78 -17.71 12.48
N GLN A 32 11.59 -18.23 11.27
CA GLN A 32 11.69 -17.43 10.08
C GLN A 32 10.65 -16.33 10.29
N GLU A 33 11.08 -15.16 10.73
CA GLU A 33 10.25 -13.97 10.65
C GLU A 33 9.93 -13.82 9.17
N THR A 34 8.76 -14.28 8.79
CA THR A 34 8.24 -14.01 7.46
C THR A 34 7.89 -12.54 7.46
N ASN A 35 8.78 -11.71 6.94
CA ASN A 35 8.52 -10.31 6.65
C ASN A 35 7.44 -10.26 5.58
N VAL A 36 6.18 -10.31 6.01
CA VAL A 36 5.03 -10.18 5.11
C VAL A 36 4.68 -8.71 5.01
N THR A 37 4.78 -8.16 3.82
CA THR A 37 4.26 -6.83 3.51
C THR A 37 2.86 -6.97 2.94
N THR A 38 1.88 -6.33 3.55
CA THR A 38 0.52 -6.28 3.03
C THR A 38 0.36 -5.04 2.18
N ILE A 39 -0.14 -5.21 0.96
CA ILE A 39 -0.48 -4.13 0.05
C ILE A 39 -1.98 -4.20 -0.25
N LEU A 40 -2.68 -3.11 0.02
CA LEU A 40 -4.05 -2.89 -0.41
C LEU A 40 -3.97 -2.12 -1.73
N PHE A 41 -4.59 -2.67 -2.76
CA PHE A 41 -4.49 -2.14 -4.12
C PHE A 41 -5.86 -1.86 -4.70
N THR A 42 -6.04 -0.68 -5.28
CA THR A 42 -7.20 -0.28 -6.07
C THR A 42 -6.75 0.21 -7.44
N HIS A 43 -7.65 0.27 -8.39
CA HIS A 43 -7.47 0.88 -9.70
C HIS A 43 -8.83 1.18 -10.32
N ASP A 44 -8.88 2.02 -11.34
CA ASP A 44 -10.11 2.31 -12.12
C ASP A 44 -11.29 2.74 -11.21
N LEU A 45 -11.04 3.64 -10.27
CA LEU A 45 -12.08 4.13 -9.36
C LEU A 45 -13.10 5.05 -10.05
N HIS A 46 -12.71 5.69 -11.16
CA HIS A 46 -13.55 6.43 -12.08
C HIS A 46 -14.57 7.36 -11.41
N SER A 47 -14.13 8.15 -10.41
CA SER A 47 -14.99 9.09 -9.66
C SER A 47 -16.27 8.45 -9.09
N HIS A 48 -16.32 7.14 -8.88
CA HIS A 48 -17.51 6.43 -8.35
C HIS A 48 -17.63 6.60 -6.83
N PHE A 49 -17.84 7.83 -6.39
CA PHE A 49 -17.99 8.16 -4.96
C PHE A 49 -19.22 7.54 -4.32
N LEU A 50 -20.30 7.46 -5.08
CA LEU A 50 -21.58 6.91 -4.61
C LEU A 50 -21.71 5.45 -5.01
N PRO A 51 -22.39 4.65 -4.19
CA PRO A 51 -22.70 3.27 -4.53
C PRO A 51 -23.63 3.22 -5.76
N GLN A 52 -23.54 2.13 -6.49
CA GLN A 52 -24.38 1.85 -7.64
C GLN A 52 -25.39 0.74 -7.32
N PRO A 53 -26.62 0.84 -7.84
CA PRO A 53 -27.60 -0.24 -7.70
C PRO A 53 -27.09 -1.54 -8.32
N THR A 54 -27.37 -2.66 -7.70
CA THR A 54 -27.12 -4.00 -8.25
C THR A 54 -28.37 -4.59 -8.86
N ALA A 55 -28.19 -5.57 -9.74
CA ALA A 55 -29.31 -6.28 -10.38
C ALA A 55 -30.20 -7.02 -9.36
N GLU A 56 -29.65 -7.39 -8.23
CA GLU A 56 -30.34 -8.09 -7.14
C GLU A 56 -31.10 -7.13 -6.19
N GLY A 57 -31.16 -5.84 -6.52
CA GLY A 57 -31.88 -4.82 -5.73
C GLY A 57 -31.12 -4.30 -4.52
N GLY A 58 -29.80 -4.51 -4.45
CA GLY A 58 -28.91 -3.92 -3.46
C GLY A 58 -28.10 -2.76 -4.03
N GLU A 59 -27.02 -2.44 -3.34
CA GLU A 59 -26.04 -1.44 -3.76
C GLU A 59 -24.62 -1.98 -3.59
N SER A 60 -23.69 -1.58 -4.47
CA SER A 60 -22.29 -1.93 -4.39
C SER A 60 -21.38 -0.74 -4.67
N GLY A 61 -20.13 -0.84 -4.27
CA GLY A 61 -19.12 0.19 -4.48
C GLY A 61 -19.32 1.45 -3.62
N GLY A 62 -18.76 2.54 -4.10
CA GLY A 62 -18.72 3.82 -3.41
C GLY A 62 -17.57 3.97 -2.42
N TYR A 63 -17.02 5.18 -2.36
CA TYR A 63 -15.82 5.46 -1.56
C TYR A 63 -16.03 5.27 -0.05
N ALA A 64 -17.24 5.50 0.46
CA ALA A 64 -17.53 5.28 1.87
C ALA A 64 -17.41 3.79 2.27
N ARG A 65 -17.92 2.88 1.42
CA ARG A 65 -17.77 1.43 1.64
C ARG A 65 -16.33 0.97 1.46
N LEU A 66 -15.65 1.50 0.43
CA LEU A 66 -14.23 1.23 0.21
C LEU A 66 -13.42 1.65 1.45
N LYS A 67 -13.67 2.85 1.99
CA LYS A 67 -13.01 3.33 3.21
C LYS A 67 -13.23 2.39 4.40
N THR A 68 -14.44 1.89 4.59
CA THR A 68 -14.75 0.92 5.65
C THR A 68 -13.86 -0.32 5.51
N VAL A 69 -13.78 -0.88 4.30
CA VAL A 69 -12.94 -2.08 4.05
C VAL A 69 -11.45 -1.78 4.27
N ILE A 70 -10.97 -0.61 3.85
CA ILE A 70 -9.60 -0.17 4.11
C ILE A 70 -9.31 -0.12 5.60
N ASP A 71 -10.22 0.48 6.39
CA ASP A 71 -10.05 0.59 7.84
C ASP A 71 -10.04 -0.76 8.54
N GLU A 72 -10.93 -1.67 8.14
CA GLU A 72 -10.96 -3.04 8.66
C GLU A 72 -9.63 -3.77 8.36
N LYS A 73 -9.10 -3.63 7.14
CA LYS A 73 -7.84 -4.27 6.76
C LYS A 73 -6.64 -3.66 7.50
N ARG A 74 -6.62 -2.34 7.66
CA ARG A 74 -5.57 -1.65 8.43
C ARG A 74 -5.66 -1.93 9.93
N ALA A 75 -6.84 -2.15 10.47
CA ALA A 75 -6.99 -2.59 11.86
C ALA A 75 -6.33 -3.96 12.12
N MET A 76 -6.37 -4.85 11.14
CA MET A 76 -5.69 -6.15 11.20
C MET A 76 -4.20 -6.05 10.89
N ASN A 77 -3.80 -5.11 10.05
CA ASN A 77 -2.41 -4.88 9.67
C ASN A 77 -2.12 -3.38 9.55
N PRO A 78 -1.70 -2.72 10.64
CA PRO A 78 -1.47 -1.27 10.67
C PRO A 78 -0.37 -0.77 9.73
N THR A 79 0.51 -1.64 9.27
CA THR A 79 1.61 -1.30 8.35
C THR A 79 1.25 -1.57 6.88
N ALA A 80 0.00 -1.93 6.59
CA ALA A 80 -0.44 -2.15 5.22
C ALA A 80 -0.32 -0.87 4.39
N LEU A 81 0.33 -0.99 3.23
CA LEU A 81 0.37 0.07 2.23
C LEU A 81 -0.94 0.08 1.45
N LEU A 82 -1.48 1.27 1.18
CA LEU A 82 -2.65 1.47 0.34
C LEU A 82 -2.24 2.26 -0.90
N VAL A 83 -2.32 1.63 -2.05
CA VAL A 83 -1.86 2.19 -3.32
C VAL A 83 -2.93 2.08 -4.40
N ASP A 84 -2.88 2.99 -5.38
CA ASP A 84 -3.82 3.00 -6.51
C ASP A 84 -3.10 2.95 -7.85
N GLY A 85 -3.67 2.21 -8.78
CA GLY A 85 -3.13 1.96 -10.13
C GLY A 85 -3.49 3.01 -11.18
N GLY A 86 -4.17 4.11 -10.81
CA GLY A 86 -4.60 5.15 -11.75
C GLY A 86 -6.03 4.94 -12.27
N ASP A 87 -6.43 5.82 -13.18
CA ASP A 87 -7.81 5.95 -13.67
C ASP A 87 -8.81 6.17 -12.51
N PHE A 88 -8.41 7.00 -11.54
CA PHE A 88 -9.26 7.35 -10.41
C PHE A 88 -10.31 8.41 -10.75
N SER A 89 -10.08 9.17 -11.82
CA SER A 89 -10.97 10.24 -12.31
C SER A 89 -11.88 9.78 -13.45
N ILE A 90 -12.79 10.65 -13.86
CA ILE A 90 -13.68 10.47 -15.01
C ILE A 90 -14.62 9.24 -14.90
N GLY A 91 -15.90 9.48 -14.73
CA GLY A 91 -16.90 8.40 -14.65
C GLY A 91 -18.19 8.79 -13.93
N SER A 92 -18.18 9.90 -13.18
CA SER A 92 -19.38 10.44 -12.54
C SER A 92 -19.36 11.97 -12.52
N LEU A 93 -20.44 12.59 -12.00
CA LEU A 93 -20.56 14.06 -11.95
C LEU A 93 -19.46 14.72 -11.09
N ILE A 94 -18.82 13.99 -10.20
CA ILE A 94 -17.70 14.49 -9.38
C ILE A 94 -16.55 14.96 -10.26
N GLN A 95 -16.34 14.37 -11.42
CA GLN A 95 -15.31 14.79 -12.38
C GLN A 95 -15.37 16.29 -12.74
N THR A 96 -16.53 16.93 -12.60
CA THR A 96 -16.66 18.39 -12.82
C THR A 96 -15.85 19.22 -11.83
N LEU A 97 -15.44 18.63 -10.71
CA LEU A 97 -14.60 19.24 -9.69
C LEU A 97 -13.12 18.86 -9.83
N TYR A 98 -12.77 18.08 -10.87
CA TYR A 98 -11.43 17.54 -11.06
C TYR A 98 -10.37 18.64 -11.08
N THR A 99 -10.48 19.61 -12.00
CA THR A 99 -9.48 20.68 -12.14
C THR A 99 -9.50 21.72 -11.02
N THR A 100 -10.70 22.01 -10.49
CA THR A 100 -10.89 23.15 -9.57
C THR A 100 -10.78 22.77 -8.11
N GLN A 101 -11.06 21.52 -7.76
CA GLN A 101 -11.09 21.04 -6.39
C GLN A 101 -10.23 19.79 -6.16
N ALA A 102 -9.74 19.15 -7.21
CA ALA A 102 -9.04 17.86 -7.14
C ALA A 102 -9.82 16.85 -6.25
N ALA A 103 -11.13 16.77 -6.45
CA ALA A 103 -12.03 16.12 -5.51
C ALA A 103 -11.65 14.65 -5.26
N GLU A 104 -11.31 13.91 -6.32
CA GLU A 104 -10.89 12.52 -6.26
C GLU A 104 -9.62 12.37 -5.42
N LEU A 105 -8.58 13.08 -5.80
CA LEU A 105 -7.27 12.98 -5.18
C LEU A 105 -7.28 13.40 -3.71
N ARG A 106 -7.99 14.48 -3.39
CA ARG A 106 -8.17 14.92 -2.00
C ARG A 106 -8.94 13.91 -1.16
N THR A 107 -9.95 13.25 -1.74
CA THR A 107 -10.70 12.22 -1.05
C THR A 107 -9.86 10.97 -0.83
N MET A 108 -9.09 10.54 -1.83
CA MET A 108 -8.15 9.43 -1.68
C MET A 108 -7.14 9.71 -0.57
N GLY A 109 -6.66 10.94 -0.48
CA GLY A 109 -5.82 11.33 0.63
C GLY A 109 -6.48 11.26 1.99
N ALA A 110 -7.70 11.77 2.09
CA ALA A 110 -8.47 11.65 3.34
C ALA A 110 -8.78 10.18 3.69
N MET A 111 -8.83 9.29 2.70
CA MET A 111 -8.96 7.85 2.90
C MET A 111 -7.65 7.18 3.34
N GLY A 112 -6.54 7.89 3.23
CA GLY A 112 -5.22 7.43 3.67
C GLY A 112 -4.46 6.64 2.60
N TYR A 113 -4.61 6.95 1.32
CA TYR A 113 -3.73 6.38 0.29
C TYR A 113 -2.29 6.83 0.50
N ASP A 114 -1.37 5.91 0.39
CA ASP A 114 0.07 6.15 0.53
C ASP A 114 0.69 6.56 -0.80
N ALA A 115 0.19 5.99 -1.91
CA ALA A 115 0.63 6.35 -3.26
C ALA A 115 -0.49 6.14 -4.29
N VAL A 116 -0.46 6.95 -5.33
CA VAL A 116 -1.39 6.87 -6.46
C VAL A 116 -0.59 7.01 -7.74
N THR A 117 -0.81 6.15 -8.73
CA THR A 117 -0.27 6.32 -10.08
C THR A 117 -1.26 7.08 -10.95
N ILE A 118 -0.84 7.41 -12.16
CA ILE A 118 -1.62 8.16 -13.14
C ILE A 118 -1.98 7.21 -14.26
N GLY A 119 -3.29 7.09 -14.55
CA GLY A 119 -3.79 6.38 -15.70
C GLY A 119 -4.01 7.32 -16.89
N ASN A 120 -4.67 6.83 -17.93
CA ASN A 120 -4.96 7.64 -19.12
C ASN A 120 -6.09 8.66 -18.87
N HIS A 121 -7.05 8.35 -18.01
CA HIS A 121 -8.19 9.25 -17.75
C HIS A 121 -7.83 10.50 -16.95
N GLU A 122 -6.73 10.50 -16.22
CA GLU A 122 -6.21 11.72 -15.59
C GLU A 122 -5.83 12.79 -16.62
N PHE A 123 -5.63 12.40 -17.88
CA PHE A 123 -5.32 13.32 -18.99
C PHE A 123 -6.51 13.67 -19.87
N ASP A 124 -7.75 13.28 -19.56
CA ASP A 124 -8.94 13.63 -20.35
C ASP A 124 -9.16 15.14 -20.43
N HIS A 125 -8.78 15.86 -19.37
CA HIS A 125 -8.70 17.33 -19.37
C HIS A 125 -7.37 17.87 -19.94
N LYS A 126 -6.61 17.04 -20.66
CA LYS A 126 -5.28 17.31 -21.21
C LYS A 126 -4.26 17.58 -20.09
N GLY A 127 -3.00 17.78 -20.48
CA GLY A 127 -1.93 18.08 -19.53
C GLY A 127 -2.16 19.36 -18.72
N ILE A 128 -2.86 20.35 -19.29
CA ILE A 128 -3.21 21.58 -18.57
C ILE A 128 -4.18 21.28 -17.44
N GLY A 129 -5.28 20.59 -17.70
CA GLY A 129 -6.26 20.25 -16.67
C GLY A 129 -5.68 19.33 -15.60
N PHE A 130 -4.78 18.41 -15.96
CA PHE A 130 -4.02 17.63 -14.99
C PHE A 130 -3.16 18.50 -14.08
N GLY A 131 -2.43 19.48 -14.66
CA GLY A 131 -1.63 20.43 -13.90
C GLY A 131 -2.49 21.31 -12.96
N GLU A 132 -3.68 21.75 -13.42
CA GLU A 132 -4.64 22.50 -12.59
C GLU A 132 -5.13 21.65 -11.42
N MET A 133 -5.46 20.39 -11.65
CA MET A 133 -5.86 19.44 -10.60
C MET A 133 -4.76 19.30 -9.55
N LEU A 134 -3.51 19.09 -9.97
CA LEU A 134 -2.38 18.97 -9.05
C LEU A 134 -2.18 20.24 -8.22
N ASN A 135 -2.30 21.42 -8.84
CA ASN A 135 -2.19 22.69 -8.13
C ASN A 135 -3.33 22.87 -7.12
N SER A 136 -4.56 22.45 -7.50
CA SER A 136 -5.72 22.48 -6.60
C SER A 136 -5.55 21.54 -5.41
N ALA A 137 -5.00 20.34 -5.64
CA ALA A 137 -4.67 19.38 -4.58
C ALA A 137 -3.62 19.95 -3.61
N LYS A 138 -2.56 20.57 -4.15
CA LYS A 138 -1.48 21.16 -3.37
C LYS A 138 -1.93 22.33 -2.51
N THR A 139 -2.78 23.22 -3.05
CA THR A 139 -3.30 24.37 -2.31
C THR A 139 -4.28 24.00 -1.24
N ALA A 140 -4.99 22.92 -1.39
CA ALA A 140 -5.93 22.42 -0.40
C ALA A 140 -5.28 21.83 0.87
N GLN A 141 -3.99 21.87 0.98
CA GLN A 141 -2.98 21.54 2.01
C GLN A 141 -3.44 20.88 3.35
N GLN A 142 -4.67 20.43 3.47
CA GLN A 142 -5.21 19.75 4.64
C GLN A 142 -5.41 18.25 4.43
N ALA A 143 -5.20 17.75 3.24
CA ALA A 143 -5.08 16.33 3.01
C ALA A 143 -3.59 16.05 2.84
N ALA A 144 -2.96 15.56 3.88
CA ALA A 144 -1.62 15.01 3.82
C ALA A 144 -1.64 13.73 2.97
N VAL A 145 -1.74 13.91 1.66
CA VAL A 145 -1.26 12.93 0.70
C VAL A 145 0.10 13.45 0.30
N GLU A 146 1.15 12.82 0.76
CA GLU A 146 2.33 12.80 -0.07
C GLU A 146 1.89 12.11 -1.35
N LEU A 147 1.54 12.94 -2.34
CA LEU A 147 1.42 12.48 -3.69
C LEU A 147 2.82 11.99 -4.05
N LEU A 148 3.07 10.72 -3.84
CA LEU A 148 4.16 10.02 -4.47
C LEU A 148 3.77 9.87 -5.96
N LEU A 149 3.59 11.00 -6.61
CA LEU A 149 3.85 11.08 -8.03
C LEU A 149 5.34 10.80 -8.14
N VAL A 150 5.66 9.54 -8.38
CA VAL A 150 7.00 9.16 -8.74
C VAL A 150 7.43 10.13 -9.84
N ASP A 151 8.19 11.15 -9.42
CA ASP A 151 8.83 12.14 -10.29
C ASP A 151 7.91 13.07 -11.13
N ALA A 152 6.65 13.29 -10.75
CA ALA A 152 5.84 14.33 -11.37
C ALA A 152 6.19 15.69 -10.78
N GLN A 153 7.23 16.30 -11.30
CA GLN A 153 7.39 17.75 -11.21
C GLN A 153 6.17 18.40 -11.88
N PRO A 154 5.53 19.41 -11.26
CA PRO A 154 4.44 20.10 -11.91
C PRO A 154 4.91 20.58 -13.28
N LEU A 155 4.23 20.13 -14.32
CA LEU A 155 4.50 20.59 -15.67
C LEU A 155 3.88 21.99 -15.80
N GLU A 156 4.69 23.00 -15.54
CA GLU A 156 4.23 24.39 -15.54
C GLU A 156 3.85 24.90 -16.93
N THR A 157 4.30 24.21 -17.99
CA THR A 157 4.02 24.61 -19.38
C THR A 157 3.86 23.40 -20.30
N PRO A 158 3.11 23.54 -21.44
CA PRO A 158 3.04 22.52 -22.48
C PRO A 158 4.41 22.11 -23.06
N ASP A 159 5.38 23.01 -23.01
CA ASP A 159 6.72 22.76 -23.52
C ASP A 159 7.52 21.85 -22.57
N ALA A 160 7.39 22.04 -21.26
CA ALA A 160 7.97 21.15 -20.27
C ALA A 160 7.43 19.71 -20.39
N TYR A 161 6.15 19.55 -20.76
CA TYR A 161 5.57 18.25 -21.06
C TYR A 161 6.23 17.61 -22.29
N ARG A 162 6.38 18.37 -23.39
CA ARG A 162 7.00 17.88 -24.62
C ARG A 162 8.47 17.51 -24.42
N GLU A 163 9.18 18.28 -23.64
CA GLU A 163 10.61 18.02 -23.33
C GLU A 163 10.76 16.72 -22.54
N ARG A 164 9.82 16.43 -21.62
CA ARG A 164 9.89 15.25 -20.75
C ARG A 164 9.35 13.97 -21.40
N PHE A 165 8.26 14.05 -22.15
CA PHE A 165 7.55 12.89 -22.72
C PHE A 165 7.66 12.77 -24.25
N GLY A 166 8.35 13.71 -24.91
CA GLY A 166 8.47 13.74 -26.35
C GLY A 166 7.23 14.34 -27.06
N PRO A 167 7.29 14.48 -28.39
CA PRO A 167 6.18 15.03 -29.15
C PRO A 167 4.98 14.09 -29.10
N VAL A 168 3.82 14.63 -28.69
CA VAL A 168 2.54 13.93 -28.79
C VAL A 168 2.20 13.84 -30.28
N THR A 169 2.35 12.69 -30.88
CA THR A 169 1.83 12.40 -32.22
C THR A 169 0.32 12.23 -32.11
N PRO A 170 -0.48 13.04 -32.80
CA PRO A 170 -1.93 12.79 -32.86
C PRO A 170 -2.18 11.43 -33.52
N VAL A 171 -3.00 10.61 -32.88
CA VAL A 171 -3.54 9.37 -33.44
C VAL A 171 -4.68 9.73 -34.38
#